data_35216960ab13be094cd4acb8312eee7c
#
_entry.id   35216960ab13be094cd4acb8312eee7c
#
_cell.length_a   1.000
_cell.length_b   1.000
_cell.length_c   1.000
_cell.angle_alpha   90.00
_cell.angle_beta   90.00
_cell.angle_gamma   90.00
#
_symmetry.space_group_name_H-M   'P 1'
#
loop_
_entity.id
_entity.type
_entity.pdbx_description
1 polymer ?
#
loop_
_entity_poly.entity_id
_entity_poly.type
_entity_poly.pdbx_seq_one_letter_code
_entity_poly.pdbx_strand_id
1 'polypeptide(L)'
;HIKGSNLFTQISRTMNEQKYKIVTCASFGNTGSGIVTDYLLEFPSIHNPGDYEFRFLQDYGGVSTLEDALLHNQHRMNTDIAIRDFIHYIEYQSGDLLAKHYEKFFKGAFKKISYEFINKLIDVEWPGYWEHHQIIAPKTKRLFMYKLYPRIRRLLGGNRKYIARYLPKSPMYFSNPEPEYFYQCVKEYMESLCESLDPQHKFDFIYFDQLLPPTNVNRYFNYCNNLKVVIVDRDPRDHYIDNYFYWREGW
;
A
#
# COMPACT_ATOMS: atom_id res chain seq x y z
N HIS A 1 8.48 -5.31 23.78
CA HIS A 1 9.66 -6.06 23.31
C HIS A 1 10.38 -5.18 22.30
N ILE A 2 11.57 -4.69 22.67
CA ILE A 2 12.50 -4.05 21.75
C ILE A 2 13.21 -5.19 21.03
N LYS A 3 12.94 -5.38 19.76
CA LYS A 3 13.78 -6.26 18.92
C LYS A 3 15.09 -5.54 18.70
N GLY A 4 16.13 -5.93 19.43
CA GLY A 4 17.49 -5.50 19.18
C GLY A 4 17.88 -5.89 17.75
N SER A 5 18.07 -4.88 16.91
CA SER A 5 18.47 -5.05 15.52
C SER A 5 19.90 -5.59 15.46
N ASN A 6 20.06 -6.81 15.02
CA ASN A 6 21.32 -7.30 14.46
C ASN A 6 21.51 -6.67 13.07
N LEU A 7 21.74 -5.35 13.04
CA LEU A 7 21.85 -4.55 11.82
C LEU A 7 23.09 -4.91 10.98
N PHE A 8 24.10 -5.55 11.56
CA PHE A 8 25.37 -5.82 10.88
C PHE A 8 25.49 -7.19 10.20
N THR A 9 24.56 -8.10 10.45
CA THR A 9 24.67 -9.47 9.90
C THR A 9 23.82 -9.71 8.64
N GLN A 10 23.00 -8.72 8.22
CA GLN A 10 22.15 -8.84 7.02
C GLN A 10 22.71 -8.16 5.77
N ILE A 11 23.74 -7.35 5.87
CA ILE A 11 24.32 -6.63 4.70
C ILE A 11 25.10 -7.56 3.76
N SER A 12 25.37 -8.79 4.13
CA SER A 12 26.11 -9.76 3.31
C SER A 12 25.26 -10.76 2.52
N ARG A 13 23.95 -10.59 2.48
CA ARG A 13 23.15 -11.32 1.49
C ARG A 13 23.22 -10.57 0.18
N THR A 14 24.05 -11.08 -0.72
CA THR A 14 24.08 -10.90 -2.18
C THR A 14 22.92 -10.05 -2.69
N MET A 15 23.24 -8.97 -3.41
CA MET A 15 22.30 -8.28 -4.30
C MET A 15 21.67 -9.36 -5.19
N ASN A 16 20.53 -9.88 -4.77
CA ASN A 16 19.74 -10.78 -5.60
C ASN A 16 19.30 -9.94 -6.78
N GLU A 17 19.83 -10.22 -7.96
CA GLU A 17 19.25 -9.70 -9.20
C GLU A 17 17.77 -10.07 -9.16
N GLN A 18 16.90 -9.06 -9.30
CA GLN A 18 15.46 -9.30 -9.31
C GLN A 18 15.14 -10.27 -10.44
N LYS A 19 14.51 -11.37 -10.09
CA LYS A 19 14.28 -12.53 -10.92
C LYS A 19 13.22 -12.27 -11.99
N TYR A 20 12.23 -11.41 -11.65
CA TYR A 20 11.10 -11.09 -12.51
C TYR A 20 11.27 -9.73 -13.20
N LYS A 21 10.88 -9.67 -14.46
CA LYS A 21 10.73 -8.44 -15.22
C LYS A 21 9.28 -8.01 -15.16
N ILE A 22 9.03 -6.76 -14.80
CA ILE A 22 7.68 -6.23 -14.66
C ILE A 22 7.39 -5.27 -15.80
N VAL A 23 6.22 -5.40 -16.41
CA VAL A 23 5.68 -4.46 -17.40
C VAL A 23 4.40 -3.87 -16.85
N THR A 24 4.20 -2.58 -17.03
CA THR A 24 2.96 -1.90 -16.64
C THR A 24 2.55 -0.88 -17.70
N CYS A 25 1.25 -0.71 -17.84
CA CYS A 25 0.67 0.42 -18.53
C CYS A 25 0.29 1.48 -17.51
N ALA A 26 0.77 2.70 -17.69
CA ALA A 26 0.47 3.85 -16.84
C ALA A 26 -0.37 4.85 -17.63
N SER A 27 -1.54 5.20 -17.13
CA SER A 27 -2.44 6.10 -17.84
C SER A 27 -3.36 6.85 -16.88
N PHE A 28 -3.96 7.92 -17.36
CA PHE A 28 -5.17 8.46 -16.73
C PHE A 28 -6.38 7.61 -17.12
N GLY A 29 -7.42 7.61 -16.31
CA GLY A 29 -8.67 6.90 -16.64
C GLY A 29 -9.22 7.32 -18.01
N ASN A 30 -9.77 6.37 -18.77
CA ASN A 30 -10.39 6.60 -20.09
C ASN A 30 -9.45 7.12 -21.19
N THR A 31 -8.14 6.89 -21.10
CA THR A 31 -7.18 7.26 -22.15
C THR A 31 -6.98 6.19 -23.22
N GLY A 32 -7.58 5.00 -23.06
CA GLY A 32 -7.46 3.90 -23.99
C GLY A 32 -6.33 2.91 -23.67
N SER A 33 -5.84 2.89 -22.44
CA SER A 33 -4.79 1.96 -21.99
C SER A 33 -5.15 0.48 -22.19
N GLY A 34 -6.45 0.13 -22.18
CA GLY A 34 -6.91 -1.24 -22.46
C GLY A 34 -6.41 -1.81 -23.78
N ILE A 35 -6.24 -0.98 -24.82
CA ILE A 35 -5.68 -1.43 -26.12
C ILE A 35 -4.24 -1.93 -25.95
N VAL A 36 -3.44 -1.26 -25.11
CA VAL A 36 -2.07 -1.69 -24.82
C VAL A 36 -2.08 -2.99 -24.02
N THR A 37 -2.99 -3.10 -23.05
CA THR A 37 -3.18 -4.32 -22.28
C THR A 37 -3.53 -5.49 -23.20
N ASP A 38 -4.54 -5.34 -24.05
CA ASP A 38 -4.97 -6.37 -25.02
C ASP A 38 -3.83 -6.78 -25.94
N TYR A 39 -3.07 -5.79 -26.46
CA TYR A 39 -1.93 -6.07 -27.33
C TYR A 39 -0.81 -6.83 -26.60
N LEU A 40 -0.49 -6.49 -25.35
CA LEU A 40 0.53 -7.18 -24.58
C LEU A 40 0.13 -8.62 -24.25
N LEU A 41 -1.16 -8.90 -24.12
CA LEU A 41 -1.68 -10.24 -23.85
C LEU A 41 -1.56 -11.21 -25.04
N GLU A 42 -1.34 -10.71 -26.25
CA GLU A 42 -1.05 -11.55 -27.42
C GLU A 42 0.33 -12.25 -27.32
N PHE A 43 1.20 -11.80 -26.41
CA PHE A 43 2.53 -12.38 -26.26
C PHE A 43 2.54 -13.50 -25.21
N PRO A 44 2.83 -14.75 -25.58
CA PRO A 44 2.79 -15.90 -24.66
C PRO A 44 3.87 -15.84 -23.56
N SER A 45 4.87 -14.97 -23.70
CA SER A 45 5.91 -14.73 -22.72
C SER A 45 5.51 -13.74 -21.62
N ILE A 46 4.34 -13.12 -21.72
CA ILE A 46 3.81 -12.15 -20.76
C ILE A 46 2.68 -12.80 -19.94
N HIS A 47 2.83 -12.82 -18.62
CA HIS A 47 1.77 -13.25 -17.71
C HIS A 47 0.96 -12.05 -17.21
N ASN A 48 -0.35 -12.06 -17.47
CA ASN A 48 -1.31 -11.15 -16.84
C ASN A 48 -2.08 -11.90 -15.74
N PRO A 49 -2.07 -11.43 -14.49
CA PRO A 49 -2.84 -12.06 -13.41
C PRO A 49 -4.36 -12.02 -13.63
N GLY A 50 -4.84 -11.06 -14.42
CA GLY A 50 -6.25 -10.91 -14.75
C GLY A 50 -6.63 -9.50 -15.15
N ASP A 51 -7.85 -9.33 -15.64
CA ASP A 51 -8.42 -8.03 -16.01
C ASP A 51 -8.79 -7.24 -14.75
N TYR A 52 -7.79 -6.52 -14.22
CA TYR A 52 -7.92 -5.69 -13.03
C TYR A 52 -6.76 -4.69 -12.93
N GLU A 53 -7.02 -3.51 -12.34
CA GLU A 53 -6.00 -2.51 -12.07
C GLU A 53 -5.26 -2.81 -10.76
N PHE A 54 -3.93 -2.96 -10.83
CA PHE A 54 -3.08 -3.29 -9.68
C PHE A 54 -2.40 -2.06 -9.10
N ARG A 55 -3.14 -1.22 -8.40
CA ARG A 55 -2.75 0.13 -8.00
C ARG A 55 -2.03 0.24 -6.65
N PHE A 56 -1.60 -0.86 -6.06
CA PHE A 56 -1.06 -0.91 -4.70
C PHE A 56 0.26 -0.13 -4.49
N LEU A 57 0.95 0.25 -5.56
CA LEU A 57 2.10 1.16 -5.44
C LEU A 57 1.68 2.62 -5.39
N GLN A 58 0.62 3.01 -6.11
CA GLN A 58 0.27 4.41 -6.34
C GLN A 58 -0.90 4.93 -5.50
N ASP A 59 -1.85 4.07 -5.14
CA ASP A 59 -3.05 4.50 -4.41
C ASP A 59 -2.71 5.05 -3.04
N TYR A 60 -3.58 5.94 -2.53
CA TYR A 60 -3.51 6.41 -1.15
C TYR A 60 -3.57 5.21 -0.19
N GLY A 61 -2.70 5.19 0.78
CA GLY A 61 -2.49 4.03 1.64
C GLY A 61 -1.61 2.92 1.04
N GLY A 62 -1.18 3.05 -0.22
CA GLY A 62 -0.23 2.13 -0.86
C GLY A 62 1.23 2.42 -0.52
N VAL A 63 2.14 1.81 -1.28
CA VAL A 63 3.60 1.90 -1.02
C VAL A 63 4.12 3.34 -1.12
N SER A 64 3.62 4.14 -2.07
CA SER A 64 4.05 5.53 -2.21
C SER A 64 3.67 6.40 -1.00
N THR A 65 2.53 6.14 -0.36
CA THR A 65 2.14 6.81 0.89
C THR A 65 3.08 6.45 2.03
N LEU A 66 3.50 5.17 2.11
CA LEU A 66 4.51 4.75 3.09
C LEU A 66 5.84 5.46 2.87
N GLU A 67 6.33 5.53 1.63
CA GLU A 67 7.58 6.23 1.30
C GLU A 67 7.53 7.68 1.76
N ASP A 68 6.45 8.41 1.41
CA ASP A 68 6.31 9.81 1.79
C ASP A 68 6.36 10.02 3.31
N ALA A 69 5.68 9.17 4.07
CA ALA A 69 5.63 9.29 5.52
C ALA A 69 6.88 8.77 6.24
N LEU A 70 7.51 7.72 5.71
CA LEU A 70 8.63 7.04 6.37
C LEU A 70 9.99 7.63 5.98
N LEU A 71 10.13 8.20 4.77
CA LEU A 71 11.39 8.75 4.29
C LEU A 71 11.40 10.28 4.20
N HIS A 72 10.29 10.90 3.79
CA HIS A 72 10.28 12.33 3.47
C HIS A 72 9.59 13.19 4.53
N ASN A 73 8.67 12.64 5.30
CA ASN A 73 7.96 13.36 6.35
C ASN A 73 7.93 12.55 7.65
N GLN A 74 9.11 12.20 8.11
CA GLN A 74 9.33 11.37 9.29
C GLN A 74 8.86 12.08 10.55
N HIS A 75 7.74 11.64 11.07
CA HIS A 75 7.20 12.07 12.35
C HIS A 75 6.42 10.91 12.95
N ARG A 76 6.55 10.71 14.26
CA ARG A 76 5.90 9.60 14.98
C ARG A 76 4.42 9.41 14.63
N MET A 77 3.65 10.50 14.46
CA MET A 77 2.24 10.43 14.11
C MET A 77 2.05 10.05 12.63
N ASN A 78 2.85 10.63 11.74
CA ASN A 78 2.75 10.36 10.31
C ASN A 78 3.08 8.91 9.98
N THR A 79 4.12 8.35 10.61
CA THR A 79 4.49 6.95 10.41
C THR A 79 3.44 5.98 10.94
N ASP A 80 2.84 6.25 12.12
CA ASP A 80 1.71 5.45 12.63
C ASP A 80 0.50 5.50 11.70
N ILE A 81 0.15 6.69 11.20
CA ILE A 81 -0.99 6.87 10.28
C ILE A 81 -0.75 6.11 8.98
N ALA A 82 0.41 6.29 8.35
CA ALA A 82 0.72 5.65 7.08
C ALA A 82 0.73 4.12 7.17
N ILE A 83 1.25 3.56 8.26
CA ILE A 83 1.22 2.11 8.49
C ILE A 83 -0.22 1.61 8.65
N ARG A 84 -1.07 2.35 9.38
CA ARG A 84 -2.50 2.01 9.50
C ARG A 84 -3.24 2.11 8.19
N ASP A 85 -2.99 3.17 7.43
CA ASP A 85 -3.62 3.36 6.12
C ASP A 85 -3.21 2.24 5.17
N PHE A 86 -1.95 1.82 5.20
CA PHE A 86 -1.48 0.67 4.43
C PHE A 86 -2.16 -0.64 4.87
N ILE A 87 -2.28 -0.88 6.17
CA ILE A 87 -3.00 -2.06 6.69
C ILE A 87 -4.47 -2.03 6.26
N HIS A 88 -5.15 -0.88 6.36
CA HIS A 88 -6.53 -0.73 5.91
C HIS A 88 -6.67 -0.94 4.40
N TYR A 89 -5.72 -0.42 3.62
CA TYR A 89 -5.67 -0.62 2.18
C TYR A 89 -5.53 -2.11 1.82
N ILE A 90 -4.61 -2.82 2.49
CA ILE A 90 -4.42 -4.27 2.29
C ILE A 90 -5.71 -5.05 2.65
N GLU A 91 -6.32 -4.72 3.79
CA GLU A 91 -7.57 -5.39 4.22
C GLU A 91 -8.68 -5.20 3.17
N TYR A 92 -8.85 -3.97 2.66
CA TYR A 92 -9.80 -3.66 1.61
C TYR A 92 -9.47 -4.41 0.30
N GLN A 93 -8.22 -4.34 -0.16
CA GLN A 93 -7.79 -4.96 -1.41
C GLN A 93 -7.71 -6.50 -1.34
N SER A 94 -7.60 -7.06 -0.14
CA SER A 94 -7.72 -8.52 0.04
C SER A 94 -9.15 -9.01 -0.17
N GLY A 95 -10.12 -8.10 0.00
CA GLY A 95 -11.52 -8.42 -0.14
C GLY A 95 -12.16 -8.95 1.14
N ASP A 96 -13.46 -9.12 1.07
CA ASP A 96 -14.31 -9.64 2.14
C ASP A 96 -15.01 -10.96 1.72
N LEU A 97 -16.02 -11.35 2.48
CA LEU A 97 -16.81 -12.57 2.21
C LEU A 97 -17.54 -12.53 0.87
N LEU A 98 -17.85 -11.33 0.35
CA LEU A 98 -18.67 -11.13 -0.85
C LEU A 98 -17.83 -10.82 -2.09
N ALA A 99 -16.65 -10.18 -1.92
CA ALA A 99 -15.80 -9.76 -3.02
C ALA A 99 -14.32 -10.03 -2.69
N LYS A 100 -13.69 -10.86 -3.51
CA LYS A 100 -12.24 -11.12 -3.43
C LYS A 100 -11.54 -10.24 -4.46
N HIS A 101 -11.01 -9.08 -4.04
CA HIS A 101 -10.29 -8.19 -4.92
C HIS A 101 -8.95 -8.79 -5.37
N TYR A 102 -7.82 -8.41 -4.78
CA TYR A 102 -6.50 -8.92 -5.20
C TYR A 102 -6.26 -10.39 -4.83
N GLU A 103 -6.87 -10.92 -3.75
CA GLU A 103 -6.65 -12.31 -3.33
C GLU A 103 -6.98 -13.35 -4.42
N LYS A 104 -7.97 -13.07 -5.28
CA LYS A 104 -8.29 -14.00 -6.38
C LYS A 104 -7.17 -14.10 -7.42
N PHE A 105 -6.44 -13.02 -7.65
CA PHE A 105 -5.37 -12.97 -8.63
C PHE A 105 -4.06 -13.55 -8.07
N PHE A 106 -3.75 -13.26 -6.81
CA PHE A 106 -2.55 -13.74 -6.13
C PHE A 106 -2.74 -15.08 -5.41
N LYS A 107 -3.75 -15.86 -5.79
CA LYS A 107 -4.01 -17.21 -5.25
C LYS A 107 -4.12 -17.25 -3.71
N GLY A 108 -4.65 -16.19 -3.11
CA GLY A 108 -4.78 -16.06 -1.66
C GLY A 108 -3.51 -15.66 -0.91
N ALA A 109 -2.46 -15.19 -1.62
CA ALA A 109 -1.18 -14.84 -1.00
C ALA A 109 -0.99 -13.33 -0.77
N PHE A 110 -1.80 -12.47 -1.41
CA PHE A 110 -1.62 -11.01 -1.38
C PHE A 110 -1.57 -10.46 0.04
N LYS A 111 -2.57 -10.76 0.85
CA LYS A 111 -2.66 -10.30 2.25
C LYS A 111 -1.45 -10.71 3.06
N LYS A 112 -1.08 -11.99 3.00
CA LYS A 112 0.06 -12.54 3.75
C LYS A 112 1.37 -11.84 3.36
N ILE A 113 1.65 -11.73 2.07
CA ILE A 113 2.88 -11.10 1.55
C ILE A 113 2.93 -9.61 1.95
N SER A 114 1.79 -8.91 1.87
CA SER A 114 1.71 -7.50 2.25
C SER A 114 1.92 -7.27 3.76
N TYR A 115 1.40 -8.16 4.60
CA TYR A 115 1.69 -8.12 6.05
C TYR A 115 3.15 -8.44 6.37
N GLU A 116 3.76 -9.40 5.67
CA GLU A 116 5.19 -9.69 5.82
C GLU A 116 6.04 -8.46 5.45
N PHE A 117 5.67 -7.74 4.40
CA PHE A 117 6.33 -6.51 3.99
C PHE A 117 6.22 -5.42 5.06
N ILE A 118 5.01 -5.07 5.50
CA ILE A 118 4.84 -3.99 6.48
C ILE A 118 5.49 -4.33 7.83
N ASN A 119 5.47 -5.58 8.25
CA ASN A 119 6.10 -6.05 9.47
C ASN A 119 7.65 -5.92 9.46
N LYS A 120 8.29 -5.92 8.27
CA LYS A 120 9.72 -5.64 8.15
C LYS A 120 10.04 -4.17 8.43
N LEU A 121 9.12 -3.28 8.09
CA LEU A 121 9.27 -1.83 8.26
C LEU A 121 8.93 -1.33 9.66
N ILE A 122 8.14 -2.07 10.44
CA ILE A 122 7.76 -1.67 11.80
C ILE A 122 8.90 -1.94 12.77
N ASP A 123 9.48 -0.86 13.34
CA ASP A 123 10.53 -0.95 14.36
C ASP A 123 9.96 -1.26 15.73
N VAL A 124 8.86 -0.58 16.09
CA VAL A 124 8.24 -0.68 17.42
C VAL A 124 6.72 -0.69 17.31
N GLU A 125 6.10 -1.62 18.04
CA GLU A 125 4.67 -1.70 18.26
C GLU A 125 4.35 -1.62 19.76
N TRP A 126 3.35 -0.83 20.13
CA TRP A 126 2.87 -0.73 21.52
C TRP A 126 1.38 -0.41 21.60
N PRO A 127 0.67 -0.80 22.67
CA PRO A 127 -0.69 -0.38 22.90
C PRO A 127 -0.74 1.08 23.34
N GLY A 128 -1.32 1.94 22.53
CA GLY A 128 -1.34 3.37 22.81
C GLY A 128 -2.63 4.06 22.38
N TYR A 129 -2.65 5.36 22.56
CA TYR A 129 -3.72 6.24 22.13
C TYR A 129 -3.14 7.50 21.49
N TRP A 130 -3.66 7.86 20.32
CA TRP A 130 -3.33 9.07 19.61
C TRP A 130 -4.55 9.99 19.47
N GLU A 131 -4.34 11.29 19.67
CA GLU A 131 -5.37 12.31 19.51
C GLU A 131 -5.95 12.32 18.07
N HIS A 132 -5.15 11.96 17.07
CA HIS A 132 -5.60 11.82 15.69
C HIS A 132 -6.84 10.92 15.54
N HIS A 133 -6.97 9.88 16.36
CA HIS A 133 -8.17 9.05 16.37
C HIS A 133 -9.45 9.82 16.71
N GLN A 134 -9.35 10.94 17.44
CA GLN A 134 -10.50 11.83 17.67
C GLN A 134 -10.85 12.65 16.42
N ILE A 135 -9.84 13.01 15.63
CA ILE A 135 -10.03 13.85 14.44
C ILE A 135 -10.83 13.08 13.39
N ILE A 136 -10.45 11.83 13.13
CA ILE A 136 -11.08 10.99 12.11
C ILE A 136 -12.36 10.28 12.58
N ALA A 137 -12.59 10.17 13.89
CA ALA A 137 -13.73 9.43 14.42
C ALA A 137 -15.06 10.13 14.09
N PRO A 138 -16.12 9.39 13.73
CA PRO A 138 -17.48 9.91 13.59
C PRO A 138 -17.93 10.66 14.86
N LYS A 139 -18.77 11.69 14.70
CA LYS A 139 -19.23 12.54 15.83
C LYS A 139 -19.81 11.75 17.00
N THR A 140 -20.61 10.72 16.71
CA THR A 140 -21.23 9.83 17.72
C THR A 140 -20.18 9.02 18.48
N LYS A 141 -19.24 8.38 17.77
CA LYS A 141 -18.12 7.65 18.39
C LYS A 141 -17.25 8.56 19.23
N ARG A 142 -16.97 9.78 18.74
CA ARG A 142 -16.19 10.81 19.45
C ARG A 142 -16.87 11.23 20.75
N LEU A 143 -18.19 11.49 20.72
CA LEU A 143 -18.95 11.85 21.90
C LEU A 143 -18.93 10.72 22.94
N PHE A 144 -19.22 9.50 22.52
CA PHE A 144 -19.27 8.35 23.42
C PHE A 144 -17.89 8.00 24.00
N MET A 145 -16.91 7.71 23.14
CA MET A 145 -15.62 7.16 23.56
C MET A 145 -14.71 8.19 24.27
N TYR A 146 -14.79 9.47 23.87
CA TYR A 146 -13.83 10.47 24.36
C TYR A 146 -14.44 11.46 25.35
N LYS A 147 -15.76 11.57 25.45
CA LYS A 147 -16.40 12.43 26.42
C LYS A 147 -17.22 11.65 27.47
N LEU A 148 -18.09 10.76 27.04
CA LEU A 148 -18.98 10.04 27.95
C LEU A 148 -18.27 8.92 28.73
N TYR A 149 -17.59 8.02 28.03
CA TYR A 149 -16.88 6.90 28.64
C TYR A 149 -15.84 7.31 29.69
N PRO A 150 -14.94 8.29 29.46
CA PRO A 150 -14.03 8.76 30.50
C PRO A 150 -14.72 9.40 31.70
N ARG A 151 -15.93 10.00 31.51
CA ARG A 151 -16.72 10.55 32.62
C ARG A 151 -17.31 9.44 33.50
N ILE A 152 -17.91 8.43 32.86
CA ILE A 152 -18.45 7.27 33.56
C ILE A 152 -17.35 6.57 34.39
N ARG A 153 -16.19 6.32 33.76
CA ARG A 153 -15.05 5.68 34.44
C ARG A 153 -14.54 6.49 35.64
N ARG A 154 -14.58 7.83 35.57
CA ARG A 154 -14.22 8.70 36.70
C ARG A 154 -15.22 8.61 37.87
N LEU A 155 -16.52 8.53 37.55
CA LEU A 155 -17.57 8.36 38.57
C LEU A 155 -17.44 7.01 39.30
N LEU A 156 -16.91 6.01 38.64
CA LEU A 156 -16.66 4.67 39.18
C LEU A 156 -15.30 4.56 39.93
N GLY A 157 -14.71 5.68 40.36
CA GLY A 157 -13.49 5.70 41.20
C GLY A 157 -12.18 5.95 40.44
N GLY A 158 -12.24 6.43 39.21
CA GLY A 158 -11.05 6.77 38.43
C GLY A 158 -10.38 8.10 38.82
N ASN A 159 -9.04 8.16 38.79
CA ASN A 159 -8.27 9.36 39.12
C ASN A 159 -8.24 10.36 37.95
N ARG A 160 -8.55 11.65 38.21
CA ARG A 160 -8.56 12.75 37.23
C ARG A 160 -7.23 12.97 36.52
N LYS A 161 -6.08 12.71 37.16
CA LYS A 161 -4.74 12.95 36.60
C LYS A 161 -4.38 12.06 35.39
N TYR A 162 -5.10 10.96 35.19
CA TYR A 162 -4.71 9.94 34.20
C TYR A 162 -5.86 9.59 33.26
N ILE A 163 -6.54 10.62 32.71
CA ILE A 163 -7.66 10.43 31.75
C ILE A 163 -7.26 9.52 30.58
N ALA A 164 -6.02 9.62 30.09
CA ALA A 164 -5.51 8.76 29.02
C ALA A 164 -5.57 7.25 29.31
N ARG A 165 -5.60 6.85 30.60
CA ARG A 165 -5.77 5.43 30.98
C ARG A 165 -7.16 4.88 30.66
N TYR A 166 -8.15 5.75 30.50
CA TYR A 166 -9.54 5.35 30.25
C TYR A 166 -9.92 5.49 28.77
N LEU A 167 -9.00 5.97 27.94
CA LEU A 167 -9.22 6.04 26.50
C LEU A 167 -8.96 4.66 25.85
N PRO A 168 -9.68 4.33 24.79
CA PRO A 168 -9.45 3.09 24.09
C PRO A 168 -8.04 3.07 23.51
N LYS A 169 -7.34 1.99 23.77
CA LYS A 169 -6.00 1.75 23.21
C LYS A 169 -6.12 0.93 21.94
N SER A 170 -5.25 1.22 21.03
CA SER A 170 -5.05 0.42 19.81
C SER A 170 -3.56 0.14 19.61
N PRO A 171 -3.18 -0.83 18.81
CA PRO A 171 -1.80 -0.97 18.39
C PRO A 171 -1.31 0.35 17.78
N MET A 172 -0.17 0.83 18.18
CA MET A 172 0.51 2.01 17.68
C MET A 172 1.82 1.56 17.06
N TYR A 173 2.22 2.19 15.99
CA TYR A 173 3.38 1.81 15.21
C TYR A 173 4.39 2.95 15.14
N PHE A 174 5.66 2.60 15.11
CA PHE A 174 6.74 3.51 14.77
C PHE A 174 7.68 2.83 13.78
N SER A 175 8.12 3.59 12.81
CA SER A 175 9.06 3.15 11.78
C SER A 175 9.94 4.33 11.36
N ASN A 176 11.22 4.07 11.22
CA ASN A 176 12.20 5.05 10.75
C ASN A 176 13.31 4.32 9.97
N PRO A 177 12.97 3.73 8.81
CA PRO A 177 13.94 2.99 8.02
C PRO A 177 14.91 3.92 7.31
N GLU A 178 16.14 3.45 7.08
CA GLU A 178 17.04 4.07 6.11
C GLU A 178 16.46 3.88 4.69
N PRO A 179 16.66 4.85 3.77
CA PRO A 179 16.08 4.79 2.42
C PRO A 179 16.42 3.50 1.67
N GLU A 180 17.68 3.06 1.74
CA GLU A 180 18.16 1.84 1.08
C GLU A 180 17.41 0.60 1.60
N TYR A 181 17.19 0.53 2.91
CA TYR A 181 16.46 -0.57 3.52
C TYR A 181 14.97 -0.56 3.12
N PHE A 182 14.34 0.62 3.08
CA PHE A 182 12.96 0.76 2.63
C PHE A 182 12.81 0.23 1.19
N TYR A 183 13.64 0.73 0.26
CA TYR A 183 13.57 0.29 -1.14
C TYR A 183 13.91 -1.18 -1.32
N GLN A 184 14.81 -1.73 -0.51
CA GLN A 184 15.09 -3.16 -0.51
C GLN A 184 13.85 -3.97 -0.09
N CYS A 185 13.15 -3.55 0.97
CA CYS A 185 11.90 -4.18 1.42
C CYS A 185 10.81 -4.12 0.34
N VAL A 186 10.68 -2.99 -0.37
CA VAL A 186 9.72 -2.85 -1.47
C VAL A 186 10.06 -3.79 -2.62
N LYS A 187 11.33 -3.90 -3.02
CA LYS A 187 11.77 -4.83 -4.07
C LYS A 187 11.49 -6.28 -3.70
N GLU A 188 11.76 -6.67 -2.46
CA GLU A 188 11.43 -8.01 -1.95
C GLU A 188 9.92 -8.27 -1.92
N TYR A 189 9.12 -7.25 -1.62
CA TYR A 189 7.66 -7.31 -1.67
C TYR A 189 7.18 -7.58 -3.09
N MET A 190 7.67 -6.82 -4.07
CA MET A 190 7.34 -7.00 -5.49
C MET A 190 7.76 -8.37 -6.00
N GLU A 191 8.94 -8.84 -5.63
CA GLU A 191 9.45 -10.15 -5.98
C GLU A 191 8.54 -11.27 -5.44
N SER A 192 8.12 -11.15 -4.16
CA SER A 192 7.24 -12.13 -3.52
C SER A 192 5.85 -12.17 -4.17
N LEU A 193 5.33 -11.02 -4.61
CA LEU A 193 4.08 -10.97 -5.36
C LEU A 193 4.23 -11.65 -6.72
N CYS A 194 5.30 -11.38 -7.46
CA CYS A 194 5.57 -12.04 -8.74
C CYS A 194 5.77 -13.56 -8.57
N GLU A 195 6.50 -14.00 -7.54
CA GLU A 195 6.69 -15.42 -7.22
C GLU A 195 5.36 -16.14 -6.96
N SER A 196 4.39 -15.46 -6.31
CA SER A 196 3.06 -16.04 -6.07
C SER A 196 2.26 -16.25 -7.36
N LEU A 197 2.52 -15.45 -8.37
CA LEU A 197 1.88 -15.52 -9.69
C LEU A 197 2.52 -16.58 -10.59
N ASP A 198 3.83 -16.58 -10.66
CA ASP A 198 4.62 -17.49 -11.51
C ASP A 198 5.76 -18.19 -10.74
N PRO A 199 5.45 -19.12 -9.83
CA PRO A 199 6.46 -19.80 -9.02
C PRO A 199 7.40 -20.71 -9.83
N GLN A 200 7.06 -21.02 -11.08
CA GLN A 200 7.83 -21.88 -11.96
C GLN A 200 8.68 -21.10 -12.97
N HIS A 201 8.65 -19.77 -12.93
CA HIS A 201 9.35 -18.89 -13.88
C HIS A 201 9.12 -19.24 -15.34
N LYS A 202 7.85 -19.41 -15.70
CA LYS A 202 7.44 -19.77 -17.06
C LYS A 202 7.41 -18.58 -18.01
N PHE A 203 7.25 -17.38 -17.46
CA PHE A 203 7.06 -16.18 -18.22
C PHE A 203 8.28 -15.26 -18.13
N ASP A 204 8.58 -14.54 -19.21
CA ASP A 204 9.65 -13.54 -19.23
C ASP A 204 9.26 -12.28 -18.49
N PHE A 205 7.95 -11.95 -18.50
CA PHE A 205 7.41 -10.73 -17.91
C PHE A 205 6.13 -11.02 -17.13
N ILE A 206 5.98 -10.28 -16.02
CA ILE A 206 4.70 -10.16 -15.30
C ILE A 206 4.12 -8.80 -15.63
N TYR A 207 2.89 -8.77 -16.14
CA TYR A 207 2.16 -7.55 -16.45
C TYR A 207 1.25 -7.16 -15.27
N PHE A 208 1.35 -5.92 -14.83
CA PHE A 208 0.39 -5.32 -13.91
C PHE A 208 -0.20 -4.08 -14.55
N ASP A 209 -1.51 -4.07 -14.79
CA ASP A 209 -2.17 -2.87 -15.28
C ASP A 209 -2.24 -1.79 -14.19
N GLN A 210 -1.95 -0.53 -14.56
CA GLN A 210 -2.03 0.65 -13.69
C GLN A 210 -1.21 0.53 -12.39
N LEU A 211 -0.04 -0.14 -12.42
CA LEU A 211 0.79 -0.31 -11.23
C LEU A 211 1.29 1.03 -10.66
N LEU A 212 1.48 2.01 -11.54
CA LEU A 212 1.95 3.35 -11.20
C LEU A 212 1.22 4.42 -12.05
N PRO A 213 1.16 5.68 -11.58
CA PRO A 213 0.53 6.76 -12.34
C PRO A 213 1.41 7.20 -13.51
N PRO A 214 0.84 7.85 -14.54
CA PRO A 214 1.61 8.38 -15.66
C PRO A 214 2.49 9.58 -15.27
N THR A 215 2.36 10.07 -14.05
CA THR A 215 3.13 11.19 -13.48
C THR A 215 4.19 10.69 -12.49
N ASN A 216 5.32 11.39 -12.42
CA ASN A 216 6.43 11.07 -11.49
C ASN A 216 6.93 9.61 -11.59
N VAL A 217 6.95 9.06 -12.79
CA VAL A 217 7.32 7.65 -13.07
C VAL A 217 8.70 7.30 -12.51
N ASN A 218 9.63 8.26 -12.49
CA ASN A 218 11.00 8.04 -11.99
C ASN A 218 11.07 7.55 -10.54
N ARG A 219 10.12 7.96 -9.70
CA ARG A 219 10.00 7.49 -8.32
C ARG A 219 9.88 5.97 -8.24
N TYR A 220 9.05 5.41 -9.11
CA TYR A 220 8.67 3.99 -9.08
C TYR A 220 9.76 3.06 -9.61
N PHE A 221 10.76 3.56 -10.31
CA PHE A 221 11.93 2.76 -10.67
C PHE A 221 12.77 2.33 -9.46
N ASN A 222 12.62 3.02 -8.32
CA ASN A 222 13.27 2.60 -7.07
C ASN A 222 12.60 1.36 -6.45
N TYR A 223 11.35 1.06 -6.81
CA TYR A 223 10.58 -0.05 -6.24
C TYR A 223 10.82 -1.39 -6.95
N CYS A 224 11.33 -1.36 -8.18
CA CYS A 224 11.57 -2.54 -8.99
C CYS A 224 12.88 -2.39 -9.76
N ASN A 225 13.69 -3.44 -9.83
CA ASN A 225 14.96 -3.38 -10.58
C ASN A 225 14.75 -3.47 -12.11
N ASN A 226 13.73 -4.22 -12.56
CA ASN A 226 13.45 -4.51 -13.97
C ASN A 226 12.02 -4.09 -14.34
N LEU A 227 11.73 -2.79 -14.23
CA LEU A 227 10.43 -2.22 -14.55
C LEU A 227 10.44 -1.62 -15.97
N LYS A 228 9.46 -2.00 -16.77
CA LYS A 228 9.15 -1.37 -18.07
C LYS A 228 7.80 -0.69 -17.97
N VAL A 229 7.73 0.55 -18.40
CA VAL A 229 6.51 1.37 -18.33
C VAL A 229 6.12 1.82 -19.70
N VAL A 230 4.88 1.54 -20.08
CA VAL A 230 4.23 2.13 -21.26
C VAL A 230 3.30 3.24 -20.75
N ILE A 231 3.55 4.46 -21.16
CA ILE A 231 2.70 5.60 -20.81
C ILE A 231 1.70 5.82 -21.95
N VAL A 232 0.42 5.81 -21.61
CA VAL A 232 -0.66 6.12 -22.56
C VAL A 232 -1.27 7.45 -22.18
N ASP A 233 -1.25 8.36 -23.14
CA ASP A 233 -1.82 9.68 -23.03
C ASP A 233 -2.84 9.91 -24.15
N ARG A 234 -3.74 10.85 -23.93
CA ARG A 234 -4.79 11.22 -24.89
C ARG A 234 -4.97 12.72 -24.87
N ASP A 235 -5.43 13.30 -26.00
CA ASP A 235 -5.77 14.71 -26.05
C ASP A 235 -6.77 15.06 -24.92
N PRO A 236 -6.44 15.99 -24.02
CA PRO A 236 -7.29 16.31 -22.89
C PRO A 236 -8.69 16.79 -23.29
N ARG A 237 -8.86 17.32 -24.49
CA ARG A 237 -10.17 17.74 -25.01
C ARG A 237 -11.04 16.53 -25.35
N ASP A 238 -10.48 15.50 -25.98
CA ASP A 238 -11.18 14.25 -26.26
C ASP A 238 -11.51 13.51 -24.97
N HIS A 239 -10.56 13.49 -24.03
CA HIS A 239 -10.75 12.90 -22.72
C HIS A 239 -11.89 13.60 -21.94
N TYR A 240 -11.95 14.95 -21.96
CA TYR A 240 -13.03 15.72 -21.36
C TYR A 240 -14.39 15.41 -21.98
N ILE A 241 -14.45 15.34 -23.33
CA ILE A 241 -15.69 15.01 -24.05
C ILE A 241 -16.19 13.62 -23.67
N ASP A 242 -15.33 12.62 -23.65
CA ASP A 242 -15.69 11.25 -23.27
C ASP A 242 -16.21 11.20 -21.82
N ASN A 243 -15.53 11.82 -20.88
CA ASN A 243 -15.98 11.86 -19.49
C ASN A 243 -17.31 12.59 -19.33
N TYR A 244 -17.51 13.70 -20.03
CA TYR A 244 -18.74 14.49 -19.94
C TYR A 244 -19.95 13.76 -20.55
N PHE A 245 -19.79 13.12 -21.72
CA PHE A 245 -20.92 12.53 -22.43
C PHE A 245 -21.20 11.08 -22.05
N TYR A 246 -20.17 10.27 -21.79
CA TYR A 246 -20.34 8.84 -21.53
C TYR A 246 -20.46 8.54 -20.04
N TRP A 247 -19.62 9.12 -19.21
CA TRP A 247 -19.59 8.80 -17.78
C TRP A 247 -20.46 9.75 -16.96
N ARG A 248 -20.76 10.97 -17.47
CA ARG A 248 -21.56 12.01 -16.81
C ARG A 248 -21.09 12.37 -15.39
N GLU A 249 -19.90 11.99 -15.07
CA GLU A 249 -19.25 12.25 -13.79
C GLU A 249 -18.18 13.32 -14.05
N GLY A 250 -18.32 14.47 -13.41
CA GLY A 250 -17.30 15.51 -13.50
C GLY A 250 -16.08 15.09 -12.68
N TRP A 251 -15.10 14.63 -13.36
CA TRP A 251 -13.77 14.36 -12.82
C TRP A 251 -12.89 15.58 -13.00
#